data_a7942330f160c1c5042fdacbddf43d58
#
_entry.id   a7942330f160c1c5042fdacbddf43d58
#
_cell.length_a   1.000
_cell.length_b   1.000
_cell.length_c   1.000
_cell.angle_alpha   90.00
_cell.angle_beta   90.00
_cell.angle_gamma   90.00
#
_symmetry.space_group_name_H-M   'P 1'
#
loop_
_entity.id
_entity.type
_entity.pdbx_description
1 polymer ?
#
loop_
_entity_poly.entity_id
_entity_poly.type
_entity_poly.pdbx_seq_one_letter_code
_entity_poly.pdbx_strand_id
1 'polypeptide(L)' 'MYRILLVEDDPGIAQAVCAHLRQWELDARCVQNFHTVMEEFTAFDPQLVLLDISLPFFN' A
#
# COMPACT_ATOMS: atom_id res chain seq x y z
N MET A 1 14.83 -6.83 -4.77
CA MET A 1 14.19 -6.37 -3.52
C MET A 1 12.72 -6.77 -3.54
N TYR A 2 12.20 -7.21 -2.41
CA TYR A 2 10.80 -7.64 -2.33
C TYR A 2 9.88 -6.42 -2.41
N ARG A 3 8.92 -6.45 -3.31
CA ARG A 3 8.03 -5.32 -3.55
C ARG A 3 6.68 -5.56 -2.90
N ILE A 4 6.23 -4.57 -2.12
CA ILE A 4 4.95 -4.62 -1.41
C ILE A 4 4.14 -3.40 -1.83
N LEU A 5 2.92 -3.64 -2.29
CA LEU A 5 1.97 -2.58 -2.60
C LEU A 5 0.97 -2.47 -1.46
N LEU A 6 0.89 -1.30 -0.84
CA LEU A 6 -0.05 -1.02 0.24
C LEU A 6 -1.18 -0.16 -0.29
N VAL A 7 -2.40 -0.63 -0.14
CA VAL A 7 -3.60 0.13 -0.48
C VAL A 7 -4.22 0.60 0.82
N GLU A 8 -4.11 1.90 1.11
CA GLU A 8 -4.55 2.49 2.37
C GLU A 8 -5.11 3.88 2.08
N ASP A 9 -6.32 4.13 2.57
CA ASP A 9 -7.01 5.40 2.33
C ASP A 9 -6.57 6.51 3.30
N ASP A 10 -5.95 6.18 4.42
CA ASP A 10 -5.44 7.16 5.37
C ASP A 10 -3.98 7.45 5.08
N PRO A 11 -3.64 8.69 4.64
CA PRO A 11 -2.25 8.99 4.28
C PRO A 11 -1.28 8.91 5.45
N GLY A 12 -1.72 9.22 6.66
CA GLY A 12 -0.86 9.11 7.84
C GLY A 12 -0.49 7.67 8.14
N ILE A 13 -1.48 6.78 8.09
CA ILE A 13 -1.26 5.35 8.30
C ILE A 13 -0.40 4.78 7.17
N ALA A 14 -0.71 5.16 5.93
CA ALA A 14 0.04 4.68 4.78
C ALA A 14 1.53 5.04 4.88
N GLN A 15 1.83 6.28 5.24
CA GLN A 15 3.22 6.71 5.39
C GLN A 15 3.94 5.98 6.52
N ALA A 16 3.26 5.79 7.65
CA ALA A 16 3.85 5.09 8.79
C ALA A 16 4.17 3.64 8.46
N VAL A 17 3.24 2.94 7.82
CA VAL A 17 3.44 1.55 7.44
C VAL A 17 4.53 1.41 6.38
N CYS A 18 4.51 2.26 5.36
CA CYS A 18 5.53 2.20 4.31
C CYS A 18 6.91 2.51 4.87
N ALA A 19 7.04 3.48 5.76
CA ALA A 19 8.32 3.80 6.39
C ALA A 19 8.85 2.60 7.18
N HIS A 20 7.96 1.92 7.90
CA HIS A 20 8.31 0.75 8.67
C HIS A 20 8.82 -0.40 7.77
N LEU A 21 8.10 -0.64 6.68
CA LEU A 21 8.48 -1.69 5.73
C LEU A 21 9.81 -1.39 5.07
N ARG A 22 10.08 -0.12 4.76
CA ARG A 22 11.35 0.27 4.15
C ARG A 22 12.53 0.10 5.10
N GLN A 23 12.30 0.23 6.41
CA GLN A 23 13.35 -0.05 7.40
C GLN A 23 13.79 -1.51 7.36
N TRP A 24 12.93 -2.40 6.90
CA TRP A 24 13.25 -3.82 6.75
C TRP A 24 13.76 -4.14 5.35
N GLU A 25 14.18 -3.13 4.61
CA GLU A 25 14.73 -3.26 3.25
C GLU A 25 13.72 -3.82 2.25
N LEU A 26 12.44 -3.56 2.51
CA LEU A 26 11.37 -3.90 1.58
C LEU A 26 11.07 -2.68 0.70
N ASP A 27 10.77 -2.93 -0.56
CA ASP A 27 10.38 -1.86 -1.48
C ASP A 27 8.85 -1.69 -1.38
N ALA A 28 8.43 -0.74 -0.56
CA ALA A 28 7.02 -0.50 -0.28
C ALA A 28 6.52 0.73 -1.02
N ARG A 29 5.39 0.58 -1.68
CA ARG A 29 4.71 1.68 -2.37
C ARG A 29 3.27 1.75 -1.88
N CYS A 30 2.77 2.97 -1.65
CA CYS A 30 1.43 3.21 -1.16
C CYS A 30 0.55 3.73 -2.26
N VAL A 31 -0.68 3.23 -2.34
CA VAL A 31 -1.71 3.71 -3.24
C VAL A 31 -2.88 4.19 -2.40
N GLN A 32 -3.27 5.45 -2.57
CA GLN A 32 -4.40 6.04 -1.86
C GLN A 32 -5.62 6.20 -2.75
N ASN A 33 -5.42 6.26 -4.05
CA ASN A 33 -6.51 6.41 -5.01
C ASN A 33 -6.89 5.05 -5.56
N PHE A 34 -8.04 4.56 -5.14
CA PHE A 34 -8.50 3.23 -5.53
C PHE A 34 -8.81 3.11 -7.01
N HIS A 35 -9.03 4.23 -7.69
CA HIS A 35 -9.26 4.20 -9.14
C HIS A 35 -7.98 3.88 -9.93
N THR A 36 -6.81 4.09 -9.32
CA THR A 36 -5.53 3.83 -9.99
C THR A 36 -4.83 2.58 -9.47
N VAL A 37 -5.46 1.82 -8.58
CA VAL A 37 -4.83 0.64 -7.96
C VAL A 37 -4.35 -0.35 -9.00
N MET A 38 -5.17 -0.64 -10.00
CA MET A 38 -4.80 -1.64 -11.01
C MET A 38 -3.63 -1.16 -11.88
N GLU A 39 -3.59 0.13 -12.19
CA GLU A 39 -2.47 0.71 -12.94
C GLU A 39 -1.19 0.63 -12.11
N GLU A 40 -1.27 0.99 -10.84
CA GLU A 40 -0.13 0.93 -9.93
C GLU A 40 0.34 -0.50 -9.73
N PHE A 41 -0.60 -1.42 -9.57
CA PHE A 41 -0.29 -2.84 -9.42
C PHE A 41 0.49 -3.35 -10.63
N THR A 42 0.00 -3.03 -11.82
CA THR A 42 0.64 -3.48 -13.06
C THR A 42 2.03 -2.88 -13.21
N ALA A 43 2.17 -1.59 -12.94
CA ALA A 43 3.44 -0.88 -13.12
C ALA A 43 4.49 -1.32 -12.09
N PHE A 44 4.07 -1.54 -10.85
CA PHE A 44 5.00 -1.86 -9.77
C PHE A 44 5.32 -3.35 -9.71
N ASP A 45 4.40 -4.20 -10.14
CA ASP A 45 4.54 -5.66 -10.13
C ASP A 45 4.95 -6.17 -8.74
N PRO A 46 4.11 -5.95 -7.71
CA PRO A 46 4.47 -6.34 -6.35
C PRO A 46 4.37 -7.85 -6.13
N GLN A 47 5.14 -8.37 -5.18
CA GLN A 47 5.00 -9.74 -4.71
C GLN A 47 3.90 -9.90 -3.68
N LEU A 48 3.55 -8.80 -3.00
CA LEU A 48 2.52 -8.82 -1.96
C LEU A 48 1.71 -7.54 -2.02
N VAL A 49 0.40 -7.68 -1.86
CA VAL A 49 -0.51 -6.53 -1.75
C VAL A 49 -1.16 -6.56 -0.38
N LEU A 50 -1.02 -5.46 0.36
CA LEU A 50 -1.67 -5.28 1.65
C LEU A 50 -2.84 -4.33 1.45
N LEU A 51 -4.02 -4.76 1.85
CA LEU A 51 -5.24 -3.96 1.80
C LEU A 51 -5.66 -3.59 3.21
N ASP A 52 -5.67 -2.29 3.50
CA ASP A 52 -6.14 -1.80 4.79
C ASP A 52 -7.12 -0.67 4.53
N ILE A 53 -8.36 -1.03 4.37
CA ILE A 53 -9.43 -0.10 4.05
C ILE A 53 -10.40 -0.05 5.22
N SER A 54 -10.52 1.14 5.81
CA SER A 54 -11.52 1.39 6.84
C SER A 54 -12.80 1.87 6.17
N LEU A 55 -13.82 1.01 6.20
CA LEU A 55 -15.12 1.37 5.68
C LEU A 55 -16.00 1.79 6.84
N PRO A 56 -16.72 2.95 6.74
CA PRO A 56 -17.48 3.46 7.87
C PRO A 56 -18.60 2.53 8.33
N PHE A 57 -19.02 1.59 7.50
CA PHE A 57 -20.12 0.69 7.82
C PHE A 57 -19.67 -0.69 8.29
N PHE A 58 -18.37 -0.95 8.35
CA PHE A 58 -17.87 -2.30 8.62
C PHE A 58 -16.77 -2.32 9.66
N ASN A 59 -16.73 -1.35 10.50
CA ASN A 59 -15.78 -1.33 11.59
C ASN A 59 -16.13 -2.35 12.65
#